data_8e1a09955ee04d9e18e6989f8f8b2ef5
#
_entry.id   8e1a09955ee04d9e18e6989f8f8b2ef5
#
_cell.length_a   1.000
_cell.length_b   1.000
_cell.length_c   1.000
_cell.angle_alpha   90.00
_cell.angle_beta   90.00
_cell.angle_gamma   90.00
#
_symmetry.space_group_name_H-M   'P 1'
#
loop_
_entity.id
_entity.type
_entity.pdbx_description
1 polymer ?
#
loop_
_entity_poly.entity_id
_entity_poly.type
_entity_poly.pdbx_seq_one_letter_code
_entity_poly.pdbx_strand_id
1 'polypeptide(L)'
;EKCGVDILPEAVHEGFGHVTQLTGLMGRWQTLRTKPTVICDTGHNVGGWKHIAEHLNAMRSRFREIYMIVGMVNDKDIDGVLSLMPPDASYFFTQASVERAMPVKDFAMKAMRKGLPGVLCETVEEAVEKALKSADKDDLIFIGGSAFNLADPLPLFMEKEEFK
;
A
#
# COMPACT_ATOMS: atom_id res chain seq x y z
N GLU A 1 24.61 13.71 -17.46
CA GLU A 1 25.80 14.23 -18.20
C GLU A 1 26.45 13.16 -19.09
N LYS A 2 26.34 11.86 -18.80
CA LYS A 2 26.98 10.82 -19.62
C LYS A 2 26.36 10.64 -21.03
N CYS A 3 25.14 11.12 -21.26
CA CYS A 3 24.44 10.98 -22.54
C CYS A 3 24.33 12.30 -23.33
N GLY A 4 24.97 13.39 -22.88
CA GLY A 4 24.94 14.71 -23.57
C GLY A 4 23.56 15.39 -23.55
N VAL A 5 22.65 14.99 -22.64
CA VAL A 5 21.35 15.63 -22.46
C VAL A 5 21.40 16.44 -21.17
N ASP A 6 21.21 17.75 -21.27
CA ASP A 6 21.04 18.62 -20.12
C ASP A 6 19.60 18.49 -19.62
N ILE A 7 19.44 17.91 -18.42
CA ILE A 7 18.15 17.81 -17.75
C ILE A 7 18.07 18.90 -16.70
N LEU A 8 17.13 19.82 -16.86
CA LEU A 8 16.88 20.88 -15.89
C LEU A 8 16.33 20.30 -14.57
N PRO A 9 16.73 20.85 -13.40
CA PRO A 9 16.20 20.41 -12.11
C PRO A 9 14.67 20.43 -12.04
N GLU A 10 14.03 21.41 -12.67
CA GLU A 10 12.57 21.55 -12.76
C GLU A 10 11.95 20.37 -13.51
N ALA A 11 12.56 19.90 -14.61
CA ALA A 11 12.08 18.76 -15.38
C ALA A 11 12.18 17.45 -14.57
N VAL A 12 13.19 17.31 -13.71
CA VAL A 12 13.33 16.19 -12.77
C VAL A 12 12.19 16.25 -11.74
N HIS A 13 11.94 17.41 -11.18
CA HIS A 13 10.89 17.61 -10.16
C HIS A 13 9.49 17.36 -10.71
N GLU A 14 9.20 17.90 -11.88
CA GLU A 14 7.97 17.67 -12.63
C GLU A 14 7.79 16.18 -12.99
N GLY A 15 8.82 15.54 -13.52
CA GLY A 15 8.77 14.13 -13.92
C GLY A 15 8.50 13.19 -12.75
N PHE A 16 9.16 13.40 -11.61
CA PHE A 16 8.93 12.57 -10.41
C PHE A 16 7.65 12.95 -9.66
N GLY A 17 7.25 14.22 -9.67
CA GLY A 17 6.03 14.69 -9.03
C GLY A 17 4.74 14.21 -9.71
N HIS A 18 4.80 13.94 -11.02
CA HIS A 18 3.63 13.62 -11.85
C HIS A 18 3.77 12.27 -12.57
N VAL A 19 4.52 11.31 -11.99
CA VAL A 19 4.81 10.01 -12.63
C VAL A 19 3.53 9.32 -13.11
N THR A 20 2.49 9.24 -12.29
CA THR A 20 1.24 8.57 -12.64
C THR A 20 0.56 9.23 -13.84
N GLN A 21 0.46 10.56 -13.86
CA GLN A 21 -0.17 11.33 -14.93
C GLN A 21 0.61 11.23 -16.26
N LEU A 22 1.95 11.28 -16.15
CA LEU A 22 2.83 11.29 -17.33
C LEU A 22 3.02 9.90 -17.95
N THR A 23 2.98 8.84 -17.14
CA THR A 23 3.37 7.48 -17.60
C THR A 23 2.28 6.45 -17.47
N GLY A 24 1.19 6.74 -16.76
CA GLY A 24 0.18 5.75 -16.39
C GLY A 24 0.67 4.74 -15.34
N LEU A 25 1.86 4.93 -14.76
CA LEU A 25 2.41 4.04 -13.72
C LEU A 25 1.63 4.23 -12.42
N MET A 26 0.92 3.21 -12.01
CA MET A 26 0.10 3.22 -10.80
C MET A 26 0.82 2.59 -9.60
N GLY A 27 0.37 2.93 -8.39
CA GLY A 27 0.83 2.30 -7.16
C GLY A 27 2.22 2.74 -6.69
N ARG A 28 2.55 4.01 -6.87
CA ARG A 28 3.74 4.64 -6.27
C ARG A 28 3.30 5.76 -5.35
N TRP A 29 3.07 5.44 -4.08
CA TRP A 29 2.52 6.34 -3.06
C TRP A 29 1.31 7.12 -3.59
N GLN A 30 0.42 6.39 -4.26
CA GLN A 30 -0.71 6.98 -4.96
C GLN A 30 -1.92 7.10 -4.05
N THR A 31 -2.52 8.29 -4.02
CA THR A 31 -3.81 8.52 -3.35
C THR A 31 -4.94 8.07 -4.27
N LEU A 32 -5.75 7.12 -3.81
CA LEU A 32 -6.91 6.58 -4.52
C LEU A 32 -8.21 7.24 -4.06
N ARG A 33 -8.23 7.78 -2.84
CA ARG A 33 -9.41 8.41 -2.24
C ARG A 33 -8.97 9.38 -1.14
N THR A 34 -9.76 10.42 -0.88
CA THR A 34 -9.43 11.47 0.09
C THR A 34 -10.18 11.38 1.42
N LYS A 35 -11.34 10.68 1.49
CA LYS A 35 -12.18 10.57 2.73
C LYS A 35 -12.91 9.22 2.78
N PRO A 36 -12.49 8.27 3.63
CA PRO A 36 -11.19 8.24 4.29
C PRO A 36 -10.07 8.35 3.26
N THR A 37 -8.89 8.76 3.71
CA THR A 37 -7.72 8.77 2.82
C THR A 37 -7.33 7.33 2.49
N VAL A 38 -7.22 6.99 1.21
CA VAL A 38 -6.73 5.69 0.75
C VAL A 38 -5.47 5.91 -0.07
N ILE A 39 -4.36 5.33 0.39
CA ILE A 39 -3.04 5.38 -0.29
C ILE A 39 -2.62 3.96 -0.63
N CYS A 40 -2.02 3.80 -1.80
CA CYS A 40 -1.43 2.52 -2.19
C CYS A 40 0.03 2.67 -2.60
N ASP A 41 0.81 1.60 -2.33
CA ASP A 41 2.18 1.47 -2.82
C ASP A 41 2.52 0.01 -3.13
N THR A 42 3.20 -0.23 -4.25
CA THR A 42 3.59 -1.57 -4.71
C THR A 42 4.92 -2.06 -4.12
N GLY A 43 5.46 -1.37 -3.13
CA GLY A 43 6.66 -1.79 -2.40
C GLY A 43 6.48 -3.20 -1.82
N HIS A 44 7.41 -4.11 -2.15
CA HIS A 44 7.30 -5.55 -1.85
C HIS A 44 8.59 -6.15 -1.29
N ASN A 45 9.53 -5.32 -0.91
CA ASN A 45 10.81 -5.73 -0.32
C ASN A 45 11.22 -4.78 0.82
N VAL A 46 12.24 -5.17 1.58
CA VAL A 46 12.73 -4.40 2.73
C VAL A 46 13.12 -2.96 2.35
N GLY A 47 13.77 -2.77 1.19
CA GLY A 47 14.16 -1.43 0.72
C GLY A 47 12.96 -0.51 0.48
N GLY A 48 11.94 -1.00 -0.24
CA GLY A 48 10.69 -0.26 -0.47
C GLY A 48 9.94 0.01 0.84
N TRP A 49 9.86 -0.98 1.73
CA TRP A 49 9.17 -0.84 3.00
C TRP A 49 9.82 0.13 3.98
N LYS A 50 11.14 0.36 3.91
CA LYS A 50 11.79 1.44 4.67
C LYS A 50 11.18 2.79 4.34
N HIS A 51 11.04 3.12 3.06
CA HIS A 51 10.44 4.38 2.62
C HIS A 51 8.95 4.47 2.94
N ILE A 52 8.20 3.36 2.75
CA ILE A 52 6.78 3.29 3.13
C ILE A 52 6.61 3.58 4.64
N ALA A 53 7.41 2.92 5.48
CA ALA A 53 7.36 3.12 6.94
C ALA A 53 7.74 4.56 7.34
N GLU A 54 8.76 5.15 6.72
CA GLU A 54 9.16 6.54 6.92
C GLU A 54 8.01 7.50 6.59
N HIS A 55 7.34 7.31 5.45
CA HIS A 55 6.20 8.14 5.03
C HIS A 55 5.00 7.96 5.97
N LEU A 56 4.65 6.72 6.34
CA LEU A 56 3.56 6.45 7.28
C LEU A 56 3.82 7.11 8.64
N ASN A 57 5.05 6.99 9.17
CA ASN A 57 5.45 7.62 10.41
C ASN A 57 5.39 9.16 10.34
N ALA A 58 5.88 9.75 9.25
CA ALA A 58 5.86 11.20 9.06
C ALA A 58 4.46 11.80 9.02
N MET A 59 3.46 11.02 8.59
CA MET A 59 2.08 11.48 8.50
C MET A 59 1.17 10.90 9.59
N ARG A 60 1.69 10.05 10.50
CA ARG A 60 0.91 9.37 11.55
C ARG A 60 0.01 10.31 12.37
N SER A 61 0.53 11.47 12.75
CA SER A 61 -0.20 12.46 13.56
C SER A 61 -1.35 13.16 12.83
N ARG A 62 -1.47 12.99 11.51
CA ARG A 62 -2.53 13.59 10.69
C ARG A 62 -3.80 12.74 10.66
N PHE A 63 -3.72 11.49 11.12
CA PHE A 63 -4.81 10.54 11.08
C PHE A 63 -5.12 10.01 12.48
N ARG A 64 -6.38 9.78 12.74
CA ARG A 64 -6.84 9.16 14.00
C ARG A 64 -6.39 7.72 14.06
N GLU A 65 -6.63 6.96 12.98
CA GLU A 65 -6.31 5.54 12.85
C GLU A 65 -5.66 5.26 11.50
N ILE A 66 -4.79 4.24 11.47
CA ILE A 66 -4.21 3.71 10.24
C ILE A 66 -4.63 2.26 10.08
N TYR A 67 -5.30 1.96 8.98
CA TYR A 67 -5.67 0.63 8.57
C TYR A 67 -4.71 0.15 7.48
N MET A 68 -4.10 -1.01 7.68
CA MET A 68 -3.09 -1.57 6.78
C MET A 68 -3.65 -2.82 6.09
N ILE A 69 -3.87 -2.76 4.79
CA ILE A 69 -4.24 -3.90 3.96
C ILE A 69 -2.98 -4.45 3.32
N VAL A 70 -2.52 -5.63 3.76
CA VAL A 70 -1.22 -6.15 3.36
C VAL A 70 -1.29 -7.65 3.04
N GLY A 71 -0.70 -8.01 1.91
CA GLY A 71 -0.40 -9.37 1.51
C GLY A 71 0.92 -9.40 0.75
N MET A 72 1.60 -10.53 0.74
CA MET A 72 2.91 -10.64 0.08
C MET A 72 2.99 -11.89 -0.79
N VAL A 73 4.02 -11.97 -1.60
CA VAL A 73 4.37 -13.16 -2.36
C VAL A 73 5.46 -13.96 -1.64
N ASN A 74 5.50 -15.29 -1.86
CA ASN A 74 6.34 -16.22 -1.11
C ASN A 74 7.86 -16.01 -1.29
N ASP A 75 8.29 -15.38 -2.39
CA ASP A 75 9.70 -15.24 -2.78
C ASP A 75 10.41 -14.01 -2.16
N LYS A 76 9.81 -13.36 -1.16
CA LYS A 76 10.32 -12.13 -0.54
C LYS A 76 10.78 -12.34 0.91
N ASP A 77 11.62 -11.43 1.40
CA ASP A 77 11.98 -11.34 2.82
C ASP A 77 10.83 -10.75 3.63
N ILE A 78 9.88 -11.64 3.96
CA ILE A 78 8.66 -11.27 4.68
C ILE A 78 8.97 -10.83 6.11
N ASP A 79 9.88 -11.54 6.79
CA ASP A 79 10.22 -11.23 8.18
C ASP A 79 10.90 -9.86 8.30
N GLY A 80 11.75 -9.51 7.33
CA GLY A 80 12.36 -8.18 7.23
C GLY A 80 11.32 -7.08 6.98
N VAL A 81 10.34 -7.33 6.10
CA VAL A 81 9.25 -6.39 5.84
C VAL A 81 8.35 -6.22 7.06
N LEU A 82 7.91 -7.31 7.69
CA LEU A 82 7.06 -7.26 8.89
C LEU A 82 7.71 -6.46 10.04
N SER A 83 9.04 -6.51 10.14
CA SER A 83 9.77 -5.76 11.18
C SER A 83 9.78 -4.25 10.96
N LEU A 84 9.37 -3.77 9.79
CA LEU A 84 9.26 -2.35 9.44
C LEU A 84 7.83 -1.81 9.54
N MET A 85 6.85 -2.69 9.71
CA MET A 85 5.43 -2.30 9.74
C MET A 85 5.09 -1.57 11.04
N PRO A 86 4.23 -0.52 11.00
CA PRO A 86 3.82 0.23 12.18
C PRO A 86 3.13 -0.66 13.21
N PRO A 87 3.59 -0.73 14.48
CA PRO A 87 2.98 -1.60 15.49
C PRO A 87 1.64 -1.08 16.01
N ASP A 88 1.32 0.19 15.77
CA ASP A 88 0.11 0.89 16.22
C ASP A 88 -0.96 1.03 15.13
N ALA A 89 -0.88 0.24 14.07
CA ALA A 89 -1.89 0.18 13.01
C ALA A 89 -2.84 -1.02 13.18
N SER A 90 -4.02 -0.90 12.57
CA SER A 90 -5.00 -1.99 12.48
C SER A 90 -4.82 -2.77 11.18
N TYR A 91 -4.56 -4.07 11.26
CA TYR A 91 -4.19 -4.89 10.09
C TYR A 91 -5.35 -5.71 9.53
N PHE A 92 -5.46 -5.71 8.21
CA PHE A 92 -6.22 -6.64 7.39
C PHE A 92 -5.24 -7.40 6.51
N PHE A 93 -4.93 -8.63 6.88
CA PHE A 93 -4.05 -9.50 6.11
C PHE A 93 -4.84 -10.17 5.00
N THR A 94 -4.25 -10.20 3.81
CA THR A 94 -4.91 -10.73 2.62
C THR A 94 -3.91 -11.46 1.71
N GLN A 95 -4.42 -12.02 0.64
CA GLN A 95 -3.62 -12.58 -0.45
C GLN A 95 -4.19 -12.13 -1.79
N ALA A 96 -3.31 -11.83 -2.73
CA ALA A 96 -3.69 -11.51 -4.10
C ALA A 96 -4.14 -12.77 -4.86
N SER A 97 -4.92 -12.59 -5.93
CA SER A 97 -5.43 -13.67 -6.79
C SER A 97 -4.38 -14.26 -7.74
N VAL A 98 -3.15 -14.47 -7.27
CA VAL A 98 -2.04 -15.05 -8.03
C VAL A 98 -1.45 -16.26 -7.34
N GLU A 99 -1.02 -17.26 -8.12
CA GLU A 99 -0.51 -18.55 -7.61
C GLU A 99 0.66 -18.41 -6.63
N ARG A 100 1.55 -17.44 -6.83
CA ARG A 100 2.70 -17.20 -5.96
C ARG A 100 2.40 -16.37 -4.71
N ALA A 101 1.15 -15.94 -4.50
CA ALA A 101 0.77 -15.23 -3.28
C ALA A 101 1.01 -16.12 -2.06
N MET A 102 1.50 -15.52 -0.98
CA MET A 102 1.56 -16.23 0.29
C MET A 102 0.16 -16.45 0.82
N PRO A 103 -0.20 -17.69 1.22
CA PRO A 103 -1.48 -17.94 1.87
C PRO A 103 -1.69 -17.00 3.06
N VAL A 104 -2.85 -16.38 3.15
CA VAL A 104 -3.14 -15.36 4.18
C VAL A 104 -2.92 -15.88 5.60
N LYS A 105 -3.23 -17.16 5.85
CA LYS A 105 -3.01 -17.80 7.16
C LYS A 105 -1.54 -17.83 7.55
N ASP A 106 -0.66 -18.17 6.60
CA ASP A 106 0.79 -18.25 6.83
C ASP A 106 1.38 -16.85 7.05
N PHE A 107 0.94 -15.86 6.26
CA PHE A 107 1.35 -14.47 6.43
C PHE A 107 0.91 -13.92 7.79
N ALA A 108 -0.34 -14.12 8.18
CA ALA A 108 -0.88 -13.69 9.47
C ALA A 108 -0.15 -14.34 10.66
N MET A 109 0.21 -15.63 10.56
CA MET A 109 1.00 -16.30 11.61
C MET A 109 2.38 -15.65 11.77
N LYS A 110 3.05 -15.29 10.68
CA LYS A 110 4.32 -14.57 10.72
C LYS A 110 4.16 -13.19 11.34
N ALA A 111 3.13 -12.44 10.93
CA ALA A 111 2.81 -11.11 11.46
C ALA A 111 2.53 -11.17 12.97
N MET A 112 1.75 -12.14 13.43
CA MET A 112 1.44 -12.33 14.85
C MET A 112 2.71 -12.59 15.69
N ARG A 113 3.67 -13.38 15.18
CA ARG A 113 4.96 -13.59 15.85
C ARG A 113 5.80 -12.32 15.97
N LYS A 114 5.53 -11.33 15.13
CA LYS A 114 6.15 -9.99 15.18
C LYS A 114 5.35 -8.98 15.99
N GLY A 115 4.28 -9.41 16.67
CA GLY A 115 3.43 -8.54 17.47
C GLY A 115 2.46 -7.68 16.66
N LEU A 116 2.14 -8.11 15.45
CA LEU A 116 1.19 -7.45 14.56
C LEU A 116 -0.09 -8.30 14.45
N PRO A 117 -1.05 -8.14 15.38
CA PRO A 117 -2.34 -8.82 15.26
C PRO A 117 -3.19 -8.20 14.14
N GLY A 118 -4.03 -9.00 13.49
CA GLY A 118 -4.89 -8.50 12.42
C GLY A 118 -6.01 -9.45 12.03
N VAL A 119 -6.91 -8.96 11.19
CA VAL A 119 -8.04 -9.70 10.63
C VAL A 119 -7.59 -10.39 9.34
N LEU A 120 -7.94 -11.66 9.20
CA LEU A 120 -7.69 -12.41 7.97
C LEU A 120 -8.83 -12.15 6.97
N CYS A 121 -8.45 -11.86 5.72
CA CYS A 121 -9.36 -11.68 4.59
C CYS A 121 -8.89 -12.58 3.44
N GLU A 122 -9.80 -13.33 2.84
CA GLU A 122 -9.44 -14.29 1.78
C GLU A 122 -9.07 -13.58 0.48
N THR A 123 -9.64 -12.40 0.24
CA THR A 123 -9.36 -11.58 -0.94
C THR A 123 -9.00 -10.15 -0.56
N VAL A 124 -8.39 -9.44 -1.49
CA VAL A 124 -8.03 -8.02 -1.30
C VAL A 124 -9.28 -7.15 -1.24
N GLU A 125 -10.29 -7.47 -2.04
CA GLU A 125 -11.58 -6.77 -2.07
C GLU A 125 -12.28 -6.88 -0.71
N GLU A 126 -12.30 -8.08 -0.12
CA GLU A 126 -12.85 -8.29 1.23
C GLU A 126 -12.13 -7.42 2.27
N ALA A 127 -10.79 -7.35 2.19
CA ALA A 127 -9.99 -6.53 3.09
C ALA A 127 -10.31 -5.04 2.92
N VAL A 128 -10.43 -4.56 1.68
CA VAL A 128 -10.81 -3.17 1.35
C VAL A 128 -12.21 -2.85 1.89
N GLU A 129 -13.19 -3.73 1.65
CA GLU A 129 -14.56 -3.52 2.15
C GLU A 129 -14.60 -3.42 3.67
N LYS A 130 -13.90 -4.33 4.37
CA LYS A 130 -13.84 -4.32 5.84
C LYS A 130 -13.14 -3.06 6.36
N ALA A 131 -12.03 -2.66 5.76
CA ALA A 131 -11.31 -1.45 6.14
C ALA A 131 -12.18 -0.20 5.92
N LEU A 132 -12.87 -0.09 4.77
CA LEU A 132 -13.77 1.03 4.47
C LEU A 132 -14.98 1.10 5.42
N LYS A 133 -15.48 -0.06 5.89
CA LYS A 133 -16.56 -0.10 6.90
C LYS A 133 -16.08 0.31 8.29
N SER A 134 -14.81 0.11 8.61
CA SER A 134 -14.22 0.42 9.91
C SER A 134 -13.71 1.85 9.99
N ALA A 135 -13.28 2.43 8.87
CA ALA A 135 -12.64 3.72 8.81
C ALA A 135 -13.64 4.88 8.80
N ASP A 136 -13.33 5.92 9.58
CA ASP A 136 -13.96 7.23 9.50
C ASP A 136 -13.24 8.14 8.48
N LYS A 137 -13.85 9.30 8.20
CA LYS A 137 -13.32 10.28 7.22
C LYS A 137 -11.89 10.79 7.52
N ASP A 138 -11.48 10.76 8.79
CA ASP A 138 -10.19 11.27 9.28
C ASP A 138 -9.15 10.15 9.47
N ASP A 139 -9.42 8.96 8.92
CA ASP A 139 -8.54 7.80 8.97
C ASP A 139 -7.77 7.61 7.66
N LEU A 140 -6.68 6.84 7.74
CA LEU A 140 -5.89 6.39 6.60
C LEU A 140 -6.08 4.89 6.38
N ILE A 141 -6.34 4.50 5.15
CA ILE A 141 -6.23 3.11 4.68
C ILE A 141 -5.01 3.04 3.75
N PHE A 142 -4.07 2.17 4.08
CA PHE A 142 -2.92 1.88 3.23
C PHE A 142 -3.05 0.49 2.61
N ILE A 143 -2.83 0.39 1.29
CA ILE A 143 -2.85 -0.88 0.54
C ILE A 143 -1.45 -1.14 0.00
N GLY A 144 -0.83 -2.27 0.38
CA GLY A 144 0.54 -2.54 -0.03
C GLY A 144 1.01 -3.99 0.09
N GLY A 145 2.33 -4.18 -0.04
CA GLY A 145 3.01 -5.47 0.05
C GLY A 145 3.19 -6.20 -1.28
N SER A 146 2.42 -5.88 -2.31
CA SER A 146 2.55 -6.44 -3.65
C SER A 146 1.84 -5.58 -4.68
N ALA A 147 2.34 -5.55 -5.91
CA ALA A 147 1.63 -4.94 -7.03
C ALA A 147 0.29 -5.64 -7.31
N PHE A 148 0.20 -6.93 -7.01
CA PHE A 148 -1.02 -7.72 -7.20
C PHE A 148 -2.12 -7.33 -6.19
N ASN A 149 -1.77 -6.94 -4.97
CA ASN A 149 -2.73 -6.45 -3.99
C ASN A 149 -3.38 -5.13 -4.41
N LEU A 150 -2.76 -4.40 -5.34
CA LEU A 150 -3.34 -3.18 -5.88
C LEU A 150 -4.21 -3.46 -7.11
N ALA A 151 -3.79 -4.38 -7.97
CA ALA A 151 -4.50 -4.68 -9.21
C ALA A 151 -5.94 -5.13 -8.96
N ASP A 152 -6.16 -5.98 -7.96
CA ASP A 152 -7.47 -6.55 -7.63
C ASP A 152 -8.49 -5.46 -7.20
N PRO A 153 -8.21 -4.57 -6.22
CA PRO A 153 -9.18 -3.57 -5.76
C PRO A 153 -9.21 -2.27 -6.56
N LEU A 154 -8.27 -2.05 -7.49
CA LEU A 154 -8.17 -0.79 -8.22
C LEU A 154 -9.47 -0.37 -8.92
N PRO A 155 -10.24 -1.28 -9.56
CA PRO A 155 -11.51 -0.93 -10.16
C PRO A 155 -12.52 -0.32 -9.19
N LEU A 156 -12.49 -0.72 -7.90
CA LEU A 156 -13.39 -0.16 -6.87
C LEU A 156 -13.18 1.34 -6.62
N PHE A 157 -12.03 1.87 -6.99
CA PHE A 157 -11.68 3.28 -6.82
C PHE A 157 -11.76 4.07 -8.12
N MET A 158 -11.66 3.43 -9.28
CA MET A 158 -11.70 4.10 -10.59
C MET A 158 -13.12 4.40 -11.08
N GLU A 159 -14.11 3.57 -10.75
CA GLU A 159 -15.50 3.72 -11.25
C GLU A 159 -16.25 4.94 -10.69
N LYS A 160 -15.70 5.66 -9.69
CA LYS A 160 -16.37 6.80 -9.03
C LYS A 160 -15.92 8.19 -9.51
N GLU A 161 -14.94 8.30 -10.37
CA GLU A 161 -14.48 9.61 -10.88
C GLU A 161 -15.14 10.06 -12.21
N GLU A 162 -15.83 9.17 -12.92
CA GLU A 162 -16.44 9.51 -14.22
C GLU A 162 -17.84 10.17 -14.15
N PHE A 163 -18.37 10.44 -12.94
CA PHE A 163 -19.72 11.06 -12.78
C PHE A 163 -19.71 12.33 -11.92
N LYS A 164 -18.79 13.27 -12.19
CA LYS A 164 -18.96 14.66 -11.70
C LYS A 164 -18.58 15.66 -12.75
#